data_1cf124361e0503735c65ff9912828529
#
_entry.id   1cf124361e0503735c65ff9912828529
#
_cell.length_a   1.000
_cell.length_b   1.000
_cell.length_c   1.000
_cell.angle_alpha   90.00
_cell.angle_beta   90.00
_cell.angle_gamma   90.00
#
_symmetry.space_group_name_H-M   'P 1'
#
loop_
_entity.id
_entity.type
_entity.pdbx_description
1 polymer ?
#
loop_
_entity_poly.entity_id
_entity_poly.type
_entity_poly.pdbx_seq_one_letter_code
_entity_poly.pdbx_strand_id
1 'polypeptide(L)'
;IFLLLAAGVSVAATDQSVPSQDWPMFGGNVESNSANQAPTGITAGNVTQLVRRQIKLDGTVDASAIYLQGVMLHGERHNSIFVTTTYGKTLALDANSGGILWEYTPPGYEALAGTRQITNSTPAADTDRQYIYAASPDGYIQKLAVSDGRPVWRAAMTKLAEREKLASPLKFYRGHVIAVTAGYIGDRPPYQGHVAVVDGNSGKVLQVWNSLCSNRDGLLEPGSCPQTQSAIWGRAGAVVDPDSGEIFIATGNGEWNGTSAWGDALVELSPTATMLANYTPADTARLNARDLDLGSSSPVLLGGDLIAQGGKDGKIRLLSRKAIAGSTAHQGNELQIVSTPSGTDLFAQPVVWRQDGHVWMFAADNGGTAAWELENSRLQEKWKNATGGTSPFEAGGLLFVYARAGGLNVYEAASGKLIATLPCGPGHWSSPIVLQGQIILPEGNANDHATTGVLDIWSLPGGH
;
A
#
# COMPACT_ATOMS: atom_id res chain seq x y z
N ILE A 1 24.04 -70.72 9.29
CA ILE A 1 24.41 -69.36 9.71
C ILE A 1 23.56 -68.43 8.87
N PHE A 2 22.44 -67.91 9.47
CA PHE A 2 21.61 -66.87 8.84
C PHE A 2 22.00 -65.52 9.45
N LEU A 3 22.47 -64.61 8.62
CA LEU A 3 22.64 -63.19 9.00
C LEU A 3 21.31 -62.47 8.82
N LEU A 4 20.76 -61.92 9.90
CA LEU A 4 19.69 -60.95 9.87
C LEU A 4 20.31 -59.55 9.68
N LEU A 5 20.02 -58.92 8.53
CA LEU A 5 20.24 -57.49 8.33
C LEU A 5 19.03 -56.71 8.96
N ALA A 6 19.27 -55.95 9.97
CA ALA A 6 18.33 -54.99 10.49
C ALA A 6 18.41 -53.71 9.67
N ALA A 7 17.38 -53.40 8.90
CA ALA A 7 17.24 -52.13 8.20
C ALA A 7 16.70 -51.06 9.22
N GLY A 8 17.55 -50.16 9.62
CA GLY A 8 17.16 -49.00 10.40
C GLY A 8 16.35 -48.01 9.55
N VAL A 9 15.08 -47.84 9.81
CA VAL A 9 14.25 -46.80 9.24
C VAL A 9 14.57 -45.48 9.96
N SER A 10 15.34 -44.63 9.31
CA SER A 10 15.52 -43.23 9.74
C SER A 10 14.24 -42.47 9.43
N VAL A 11 13.44 -42.15 10.46
CA VAL A 11 12.33 -41.21 10.36
C VAL A 11 12.96 -39.83 10.32
N ALA A 12 13.01 -39.24 9.13
CA ALA A 12 13.30 -37.81 8.99
C ALA A 12 12.17 -37.04 9.67
N ALA A 13 12.50 -36.34 10.74
CA ALA A 13 11.60 -35.36 11.34
C ALA A 13 11.32 -34.28 10.26
N THR A 14 10.10 -34.25 9.76
CA THR A 14 9.61 -33.14 8.95
C THR A 14 9.58 -31.93 9.88
N ASP A 15 10.55 -31.04 9.72
CA ASP A 15 10.53 -29.69 10.29
C ASP A 15 9.27 -29.01 9.75
N GLN A 16 8.21 -28.97 10.54
CA GLN A 16 7.03 -28.19 10.24
C GLN A 16 7.44 -26.74 10.47
N SER A 17 8.01 -26.11 9.43
CA SER A 17 8.30 -24.69 9.41
C SER A 17 7.00 -23.96 9.71
N VAL A 18 6.96 -23.22 10.84
CA VAL A 18 5.88 -22.28 11.13
C VAL A 18 5.75 -21.38 9.91
N PRO A 19 4.53 -21.20 9.34
CA PRO A 19 4.35 -20.34 8.18
C PRO A 19 4.99 -18.97 8.42
N SER A 20 5.75 -18.47 7.47
CA SER A 20 6.36 -17.14 7.56
C SER A 20 5.28 -16.09 7.78
N GLN A 21 5.44 -15.26 8.79
CA GLN A 21 4.55 -14.12 9.05
C GLN A 21 5.13 -12.84 8.43
N ASP A 22 5.64 -12.93 7.22
CA ASP A 22 6.14 -11.78 6.49
C ASP A 22 5.03 -10.79 6.15
N TRP A 23 5.37 -9.52 6.13
CA TRP A 23 4.57 -8.41 5.61
C TRP A 23 5.35 -7.68 4.53
N PRO A 24 5.47 -8.27 3.32
CA PRO A 24 6.50 -7.92 2.35
C PRO A 24 6.21 -6.63 1.55
N MET A 25 5.02 -6.06 1.68
CA MET A 25 4.61 -4.84 0.99
C MET A 25 3.42 -4.19 1.69
N PHE A 26 3.00 -3.02 1.25
CA PHE A 26 1.79 -2.36 1.77
C PHE A 26 0.57 -3.28 1.67
N GLY A 27 -0.17 -3.40 2.78
CA GLY A 27 -1.33 -4.27 2.87
C GLY A 27 -1.00 -5.76 2.99
N GLY A 28 0.29 -6.13 3.10
CA GLY A 28 0.78 -7.50 3.30
C GLY A 28 0.81 -8.36 2.04
N ASN A 29 0.08 -8.00 1.01
CA ASN A 29 -0.03 -8.74 -0.24
C ASN A 29 -0.30 -7.82 -1.43
N VAL A 30 -0.34 -8.39 -2.61
CA VAL A 30 -0.53 -7.64 -3.86
C VAL A 30 -1.92 -7.02 -4.01
N GLU A 31 -2.94 -7.58 -3.33
CA GLU A 31 -4.29 -6.99 -3.26
C GLU A 31 -4.35 -5.79 -2.30
N SER A 32 -3.37 -5.61 -1.41
CA SER A 32 -3.39 -4.60 -0.35
C SER A 32 -4.60 -4.69 0.57
N ASN A 33 -5.00 -5.90 0.95
CA ASN A 33 -6.18 -6.10 1.76
C ASN A 33 -6.01 -5.67 3.22
N SER A 34 -4.78 -5.48 3.71
CA SER A 34 -4.42 -4.98 5.06
C SER A 34 -5.05 -5.77 6.21
N ALA A 35 -5.31 -7.07 6.00
CA ALA A 35 -5.83 -8.00 7.00
C ALA A 35 -4.82 -9.12 7.25
N ASN A 36 -4.35 -9.26 8.49
CA ASN A 36 -3.45 -10.33 8.88
C ASN A 36 -4.24 -11.52 9.43
N GLN A 37 -4.30 -12.60 8.66
CA GLN A 37 -4.99 -13.84 9.03
C GLN A 37 -4.20 -14.71 10.01
N ALA A 38 -2.91 -14.45 10.19
CA ALA A 38 -2.09 -15.21 11.12
C ALA A 38 -2.32 -14.75 12.58
N PRO A 39 -2.24 -15.65 13.55
CA PRO A 39 -2.32 -15.27 14.96
C PRO A 39 -1.20 -14.29 15.33
N THR A 40 -1.56 -13.09 15.75
CA THR A 40 -0.59 -12.05 16.11
C THR A 40 -0.16 -12.08 17.56
N GLY A 41 -0.89 -12.80 18.43
CA GLY A 41 -0.71 -12.77 19.88
C GLY A 41 -1.34 -11.55 20.56
N ILE A 42 -1.77 -10.53 19.81
CA ILE A 42 -2.47 -9.35 20.33
C ILE A 42 -3.98 -9.61 20.29
N THR A 43 -4.66 -9.35 21.40
CA THR A 43 -6.09 -9.59 21.58
C THR A 43 -6.74 -8.41 22.30
N ALA A 44 -8.07 -8.35 22.32
CA ALA A 44 -8.82 -7.35 23.11
C ALA A 44 -8.47 -7.41 24.62
N GLY A 45 -8.08 -8.57 25.13
CA GLY A 45 -7.74 -8.77 26.55
C GLY A 45 -6.32 -8.30 26.93
N ASN A 46 -5.40 -8.15 25.97
CA ASN A 46 -4.02 -7.79 26.27
C ASN A 46 -3.50 -6.54 25.56
N VAL A 47 -4.23 -5.98 24.61
CA VAL A 47 -3.78 -4.81 23.84
C VAL A 47 -3.47 -3.58 24.72
N THR A 48 -4.13 -3.43 25.85
CA THR A 48 -3.85 -2.35 26.84
C THR A 48 -2.58 -2.57 27.65
N GLN A 49 -1.97 -3.77 27.57
CA GLN A 49 -0.73 -4.11 28.26
C GLN A 49 0.50 -3.86 27.41
N LEU A 50 0.32 -3.49 26.15
CA LEU A 50 1.41 -3.22 25.21
C LEU A 50 2.28 -2.07 25.71
N VAL A 51 3.60 -2.28 25.67
CA VAL A 51 4.61 -1.28 26.02
C VAL A 51 5.19 -0.68 24.74
N ARG A 52 5.14 0.65 24.65
CA ARG A 52 5.68 1.42 23.50
C ARG A 52 7.18 1.62 23.64
N ARG A 53 7.90 1.36 22.57
CA ARG A 53 9.28 1.79 22.34
C ARG A 53 9.32 2.70 21.13
N GLN A 54 9.96 3.87 21.28
CA GLN A 54 10.18 4.82 20.18
C GLN A 54 11.62 4.73 19.68
N ILE A 55 11.78 4.64 18.39
CA ILE A 55 13.07 4.61 17.70
C ILE A 55 13.19 5.88 16.86
N LYS A 56 14.23 6.65 17.10
CA LYS A 56 14.56 7.81 16.27
C LYS A 56 15.14 7.35 14.94
N LEU A 57 14.62 7.91 13.85
CA LEU A 57 15.06 7.62 12.50
C LEU A 57 15.79 8.83 11.90
N ASP A 58 16.80 8.57 11.07
CA ASP A 58 17.45 9.57 10.24
C ASP A 58 16.65 9.79 8.95
N GLY A 59 15.44 10.30 9.13
CA GLY A 59 14.49 10.65 8.07
C GLY A 59 13.04 10.40 8.49
N THR A 60 12.16 11.29 8.03
CA THR A 60 10.71 11.13 8.18
C THR A 60 10.21 9.96 7.34
N VAL A 61 9.37 9.10 7.90
CA VAL A 61 8.68 8.03 7.18
C VAL A 61 7.19 8.34 7.16
N ASP A 62 6.66 8.69 6.00
CA ASP A 62 5.24 8.94 5.76
C ASP A 62 4.66 7.86 4.82
N ALA A 63 5.02 6.64 5.13
CA ALA A 63 4.66 5.40 4.45
C ALA A 63 4.57 4.28 5.49
N SER A 64 4.06 3.11 5.10
CA SER A 64 4.03 1.96 6.00
C SER A 64 5.38 1.25 6.02
N ALA A 65 5.69 0.60 7.13
CA ALA A 65 6.80 -0.34 7.19
C ALA A 65 6.44 -1.65 6.46
N ILE A 66 7.48 -2.42 6.13
CA ILE A 66 7.35 -3.84 5.79
C ILE A 66 8.18 -4.67 6.76
N TYR A 67 7.90 -5.96 6.83
CA TYR A 67 8.51 -6.87 7.80
C TYR A 67 8.85 -8.22 7.16
N LEU A 68 10.06 -8.70 7.44
CA LEU A 68 10.51 -10.03 7.05
C LEU A 68 11.00 -10.80 8.28
N GLN A 69 10.44 -11.98 8.50
CA GLN A 69 10.78 -12.84 9.64
C GLN A 69 12.06 -13.65 9.35
N GLY A 70 13.02 -13.62 10.27
CA GLY A 70 14.18 -14.51 10.28
C GLY A 70 15.06 -14.43 9.04
N VAL A 71 15.21 -13.25 8.43
CA VAL A 71 16.10 -13.04 7.29
C VAL A 71 17.57 -12.88 7.73
N MET A 72 18.50 -13.17 6.81
CA MET A 72 19.94 -13.08 7.08
C MET A 72 20.42 -11.66 6.78
N LEU A 73 20.88 -10.93 7.80
CA LEU A 73 21.54 -9.63 7.68
C LEU A 73 22.92 -9.72 8.36
N HIS A 74 23.96 -9.28 7.66
CA HIS A 74 25.35 -9.35 8.13
C HIS A 74 25.79 -10.72 8.67
N GLY A 75 25.18 -11.80 8.17
CA GLY A 75 25.48 -13.17 8.58
C GLY A 75 24.70 -13.69 9.79
N GLU A 76 23.81 -12.89 10.37
CA GLU A 76 22.97 -13.24 11.49
C GLU A 76 21.47 -13.23 11.09
N ARG A 77 20.65 -14.01 11.80
CA ARG A 77 19.20 -14.05 11.59
C ARG A 77 18.51 -12.95 12.38
N HIS A 78 17.69 -12.15 11.69
CA HIS A 78 16.90 -11.09 12.31
C HIS A 78 15.44 -11.14 11.86
N ASN A 79 14.55 -10.79 12.76
CA ASN A 79 13.22 -10.32 12.42
C ASN A 79 13.38 -8.84 12.04
N SER A 80 13.13 -8.48 10.80
CA SER A 80 13.58 -7.19 10.27
C SER A 80 12.43 -6.33 9.77
N ILE A 81 12.46 -5.07 10.18
CA ILE A 81 11.56 -4.01 9.71
C ILE A 81 12.32 -3.22 8.64
N PHE A 82 11.67 -2.93 7.51
CA PHE A 82 12.24 -2.05 6.49
C PHE A 82 11.33 -0.85 6.28
N VAL A 83 11.91 0.33 6.23
CA VAL A 83 11.22 1.59 5.96
C VAL A 83 11.97 2.40 4.91
N THR A 84 11.22 3.15 4.10
CA THR A 84 11.78 4.15 3.19
C THR A 84 11.37 5.53 3.67
N THR A 85 12.34 6.42 3.86
CA THR A 85 12.09 7.79 4.29
C THR A 85 11.59 8.67 3.15
N THR A 86 11.02 9.80 3.49
CA THR A 86 10.53 10.82 2.56
C THR A 86 11.56 11.25 1.51
N TYR A 87 12.85 11.23 1.85
CA TYR A 87 13.95 11.55 0.94
C TYR A 87 14.71 10.31 0.42
N GLY A 88 14.08 9.12 0.53
CA GLY A 88 14.52 7.92 -0.15
C GLY A 88 15.61 7.11 0.58
N LYS A 89 16.06 7.52 1.80
CA LYS A 89 16.85 6.61 2.62
C LYS A 89 16.03 5.37 2.91
N THR A 90 16.65 4.20 2.85
CA THR A 90 16.02 2.94 3.22
C THR A 90 16.79 2.33 4.38
N LEU A 91 16.08 1.99 5.45
CA LEU A 91 16.65 1.45 6.67
C LEU A 91 16.12 0.04 6.91
N ALA A 92 17.00 -0.86 7.36
CA ALA A 92 16.62 -2.11 8.00
C ALA A 92 16.85 -2.01 9.50
N LEU A 93 15.86 -2.40 10.27
CA LEU A 93 15.90 -2.38 11.73
C LEU A 93 15.61 -3.79 12.25
N ASP A 94 16.27 -4.18 13.32
CA ASP A 94 15.90 -5.37 14.09
C ASP A 94 14.60 -5.11 14.86
N ALA A 95 13.59 -5.92 14.63
CA ALA A 95 12.27 -5.73 15.23
C ALA A 95 12.27 -5.93 16.76
N ASN A 96 13.20 -6.74 17.27
CA ASN A 96 13.28 -7.05 18.70
C ASN A 96 14.00 -5.93 19.47
N SER A 97 15.19 -5.51 18.99
CA SER A 97 16.00 -4.48 19.65
C SER A 97 15.65 -3.05 19.21
N GLY A 98 15.13 -2.87 17.99
CA GLY A 98 14.95 -1.58 17.35
C GLY A 98 16.26 -0.98 16.81
N GLY A 99 17.36 -1.73 16.85
CA GLY A 99 18.65 -1.31 16.32
C GLY A 99 18.63 -1.22 14.80
N ILE A 100 19.29 -0.19 14.25
CA ILE A 100 19.47 -0.07 12.80
C ILE A 100 20.56 -1.08 12.39
N LEU A 101 20.19 -2.00 11.48
CA LEU A 101 21.08 -3.02 10.95
C LEU A 101 21.88 -2.52 9.76
N TRP A 102 21.22 -1.80 8.85
CA TRP A 102 21.87 -1.08 7.76
C TRP A 102 21.02 0.12 7.30
N GLU A 103 21.67 1.05 6.65
CA GLU A 103 21.06 2.21 6.00
C GLU A 103 21.61 2.38 4.59
N TYR A 104 20.72 2.60 3.63
CA TYR A 104 21.07 3.02 2.28
C TYR A 104 20.63 4.47 2.06
N THR A 105 21.55 5.31 1.59
CA THR A 105 21.30 6.70 1.18
C THR A 105 21.34 6.79 -0.35
N PRO A 106 20.26 7.25 -1.03
CA PRO A 106 20.27 7.35 -2.48
C PRO A 106 21.19 8.47 -2.98
N PRO A 107 21.73 8.36 -4.21
CA PRO A 107 22.47 9.44 -4.83
C PRO A 107 21.64 10.72 -4.90
N GLY A 108 22.25 11.87 -4.66
CA GLY A 108 21.59 13.17 -4.71
C GLY A 108 20.77 13.52 -3.47
N TYR A 109 20.78 12.70 -2.42
CA TYR A 109 20.04 12.92 -1.17
C TYR A 109 20.21 14.34 -0.63
N GLU A 110 21.45 14.84 -0.52
CA GLU A 110 21.76 16.16 0.06
C GLU A 110 21.10 17.34 -0.70
N ALA A 111 20.89 17.18 -1.99
CA ALA A 111 20.23 18.19 -2.81
C ALA A 111 18.70 18.20 -2.65
N LEU A 112 18.13 17.10 -2.19
CA LEU A 112 16.69 16.90 -2.07
C LEU A 112 16.20 17.02 -0.63
N ALA A 113 17.03 16.71 0.36
CA ALA A 113 16.68 16.75 1.78
C ALA A 113 16.15 18.13 2.20
N GLY A 114 14.97 18.16 2.84
CA GLY A 114 14.30 19.39 3.24
C GLY A 114 13.56 20.13 2.12
N THR A 115 13.57 19.63 0.88
CA THR A 115 12.84 20.24 -0.25
C THR A 115 11.41 19.69 -0.36
N ARG A 116 10.61 20.26 -1.27
CA ARG A 116 9.26 19.77 -1.59
C ARG A 116 9.25 18.51 -2.46
N GLN A 117 10.40 18.09 -2.98
CA GLN A 117 10.52 16.89 -3.80
C GLN A 117 10.69 15.68 -2.86
N ILE A 118 9.61 14.92 -2.70
CA ILE A 118 9.43 13.89 -1.68
C ILE A 118 8.87 12.59 -2.27
N THR A 119 8.97 11.49 -1.52
CA THR A 119 8.24 10.25 -1.79
C THR A 119 7.45 9.81 -0.55
N ASN A 120 6.31 9.12 -0.75
CA ASN A 120 5.52 8.46 0.30
C ASN A 120 5.38 6.96 0.01
N SER A 121 6.29 6.41 -0.79
CA SER A 121 6.21 5.03 -1.24
C SER A 121 6.62 4.06 -0.14
N THR A 122 5.76 3.09 0.17
CA THR A 122 6.12 1.92 0.97
C THR A 122 6.98 1.00 0.10
N PRO A 123 8.11 0.49 0.61
CA PRO A 123 8.94 -0.46 -0.11
C PRO A 123 8.23 -1.81 -0.32
N ALA A 124 8.76 -2.65 -1.20
CA ALA A 124 8.32 -4.02 -1.39
C ALA A 124 9.50 -4.99 -1.36
N ALA A 125 9.32 -6.18 -0.78
CA ALA A 125 10.28 -7.25 -0.84
C ALA A 125 9.93 -8.23 -1.97
N ASP A 126 10.96 -8.92 -2.51
CA ASP A 126 10.74 -10.02 -3.43
C ASP A 126 10.27 -11.30 -2.69
N THR A 127 9.74 -12.25 -3.46
CA THR A 127 9.27 -13.54 -2.92
C THR A 127 10.39 -14.39 -2.32
N ASP A 128 11.61 -14.23 -2.81
CA ASP A 128 12.77 -14.98 -2.34
C ASP A 128 13.41 -14.34 -1.10
N ARG A 129 12.90 -13.18 -0.66
CA ARG A 129 13.32 -12.45 0.54
C ARG A 129 14.78 -12.02 0.50
N GLN A 130 15.29 -11.80 -0.73
CA GLN A 130 16.69 -11.43 -0.99
C GLN A 130 16.86 -9.94 -1.26
N TYR A 131 15.79 -9.27 -1.72
CA TYR A 131 15.85 -7.88 -2.16
C TYR A 131 14.67 -7.06 -1.68
N ILE A 132 14.96 -5.79 -1.41
CA ILE A 132 13.98 -4.73 -1.16
C ILE A 132 13.98 -3.78 -2.35
N TYR A 133 12.80 -3.41 -2.81
CA TYR A 133 12.60 -2.36 -3.80
C TYR A 133 12.07 -1.12 -3.10
N ALA A 134 12.73 0.01 -3.29
CA ALA A 134 12.42 1.27 -2.62
C ALA A 134 12.43 2.43 -3.61
N ALA A 135 11.66 3.48 -3.32
CA ALA A 135 11.58 4.68 -4.14
C ALA A 135 12.43 5.81 -3.58
N SER A 136 12.87 6.71 -4.44
CA SER A 136 13.50 7.97 -4.06
C SER A 136 12.89 9.16 -4.79
N PRO A 137 12.97 10.38 -4.23
CA PRO A 137 12.27 11.55 -4.78
C PRO A 137 12.83 12.03 -6.12
N ASP A 138 14.01 11.58 -6.53
CA ASP A 138 14.54 11.82 -7.87
C ASP A 138 13.87 11.00 -8.99
N GLY A 139 12.75 10.33 -8.64
CA GLY A 139 11.92 9.58 -9.59
C GLY A 139 12.43 8.18 -9.91
N TYR A 140 13.38 7.67 -9.13
CA TYR A 140 13.93 6.32 -9.29
C TYR A 140 13.35 5.34 -8.28
N ILE A 141 13.30 4.07 -8.68
CA ILE A 141 13.26 2.94 -7.75
C ILE A 141 14.65 2.29 -7.75
N GLN A 142 15.03 1.73 -6.60
CA GLN A 142 16.26 0.99 -6.40
C GLN A 142 15.99 -0.40 -5.84
N LYS A 143 16.77 -1.38 -6.30
CA LYS A 143 16.84 -2.74 -5.74
C LYS A 143 18.00 -2.80 -4.76
N LEU A 144 17.72 -3.16 -3.52
CA LEU A 144 18.71 -3.26 -2.43
C LEU A 144 18.75 -4.69 -1.92
N ALA A 145 19.94 -5.20 -1.62
CA ALA A 145 20.09 -6.50 -1.00
C ALA A 145 19.57 -6.46 0.45
N VAL A 146 18.77 -7.44 0.86
CA VAL A 146 18.26 -7.57 2.24
C VAL A 146 19.42 -7.72 3.21
N SER A 147 20.48 -8.45 2.81
CA SER A 147 21.59 -8.81 3.69
C SER A 147 22.41 -7.63 4.20
N ASP A 148 22.54 -6.54 3.44
CA ASP A 148 23.46 -5.45 3.73
C ASP A 148 23.07 -4.07 3.17
N GLY A 149 21.91 -3.96 2.54
CA GLY A 149 21.43 -2.72 1.93
C GLY A 149 22.17 -2.30 0.65
N ARG A 150 23.07 -3.13 0.10
CA ARG A 150 23.85 -2.81 -1.09
C ARG A 150 22.96 -2.66 -2.31
N PRO A 151 23.09 -1.53 -3.07
CA PRO A 151 22.29 -1.33 -4.28
C PRO A 151 22.72 -2.28 -5.40
N VAL A 152 21.75 -2.85 -6.12
CA VAL A 152 21.94 -3.74 -7.25
C VAL A 152 21.71 -3.02 -8.56
N TRP A 153 20.58 -2.30 -8.67
CA TRP A 153 20.26 -1.46 -9.80
C TRP A 153 19.33 -0.31 -9.38
N ARG A 154 19.24 0.69 -10.24
CA ARG A 154 18.27 1.81 -10.15
C ARG A 154 17.60 2.00 -11.50
N ALA A 155 16.30 2.31 -11.51
CA ALA A 155 15.50 2.52 -12.71
C ALA A 155 14.60 3.75 -12.55
N ALA A 156 14.58 4.63 -13.56
CA ALA A 156 13.73 5.81 -13.57
C ALA A 156 12.28 5.46 -13.90
N MET A 157 11.34 6.01 -13.12
CA MET A 157 9.89 5.85 -13.29
C MET A 157 9.22 7.10 -13.86
N THR A 158 9.96 8.18 -13.99
CA THR A 158 9.53 9.43 -14.61
C THR A 158 10.70 10.08 -15.34
N LYS A 159 10.41 10.93 -16.30
CA LYS A 159 11.37 11.80 -16.97
C LYS A 159 11.41 13.21 -16.38
N LEU A 160 10.51 13.52 -15.44
CA LEU A 160 10.35 14.85 -14.87
C LEU A 160 10.06 14.75 -13.36
N ALA A 161 11.04 14.29 -12.57
CA ALA A 161 10.88 14.00 -11.15
C ALA A 161 10.50 15.22 -10.28
N GLU A 162 10.79 16.45 -10.74
CA GLU A 162 10.34 17.66 -10.04
C GLU A 162 8.83 17.96 -10.24
N ARG A 163 8.13 17.20 -11.07
CA ARG A 163 6.68 17.27 -11.31
C ARG A 163 5.95 15.99 -11.02
N GLU A 164 6.59 14.85 -11.26
CA GLU A 164 6.01 13.53 -11.08
C GLU A 164 6.65 12.82 -9.91
N LYS A 165 5.82 12.39 -8.96
CA LYS A 165 6.18 11.83 -7.66
C LYS A 165 5.87 10.33 -7.63
N LEU A 166 6.73 9.56 -7.02
CA LEU A 166 6.42 8.20 -6.54
C LEU A 166 5.68 8.33 -5.18
N ALA A 167 4.35 8.42 -5.23
CA ALA A 167 3.52 8.72 -4.07
C ALA A 167 2.91 7.48 -3.40
N SER A 168 2.93 6.34 -4.09
CA SER A 168 2.22 5.13 -3.69
C SER A 168 3.17 3.96 -3.50
N PRO A 169 2.76 2.93 -2.73
CA PRO A 169 3.53 1.73 -2.50
C PRO A 169 3.95 1.02 -3.77
N LEU A 170 5.14 0.43 -3.74
CA LEU A 170 5.58 -0.51 -4.76
C LEU A 170 4.91 -1.86 -4.56
N LYS A 171 4.71 -2.60 -5.66
CA LYS A 171 4.29 -4.00 -5.64
C LYS A 171 5.37 -4.87 -6.27
N PHE A 172 5.53 -6.06 -5.70
CA PHE A 172 6.32 -7.11 -6.33
C PHE A 172 5.43 -8.32 -6.62
N TYR A 173 5.37 -8.70 -7.89
CA TYR A 173 4.52 -9.81 -8.33
C TYR A 173 5.17 -10.58 -9.47
N ARG A 174 5.36 -11.90 -9.29
CA ARG A 174 5.90 -12.84 -10.30
C ARG A 174 7.17 -12.31 -11.01
N GLY A 175 8.12 -11.79 -10.21
CA GLY A 175 9.40 -11.29 -10.73
C GLY A 175 9.38 -9.86 -11.26
N HIS A 176 8.26 -9.15 -11.16
CA HIS A 176 8.13 -7.77 -11.63
C HIS A 176 7.85 -6.81 -10.48
N VAL A 177 8.43 -5.61 -10.57
CA VAL A 177 8.06 -4.46 -9.73
C VAL A 177 7.04 -3.63 -10.48
N ILE A 178 5.94 -3.29 -9.84
CA ILE A 178 4.92 -2.39 -10.36
C ILE A 178 4.98 -1.09 -9.57
N ALA A 179 5.17 0.02 -10.29
CA ALA A 179 5.26 1.36 -9.74
C ALA A 179 4.27 2.30 -10.44
N VAL A 180 3.75 3.28 -9.70
CA VAL A 180 2.84 4.29 -10.24
C VAL A 180 3.34 5.68 -9.90
N THR A 181 2.97 6.69 -10.73
CA THR A 181 3.36 8.08 -10.53
C THR A 181 2.17 8.99 -10.29
N ALA A 182 2.44 10.09 -9.61
CA ALA A 182 1.48 11.12 -9.23
C ALA A 182 2.09 12.51 -9.38
N GLY A 183 1.30 13.57 -9.15
CA GLY A 183 1.79 14.92 -8.95
C GLY A 183 2.24 15.20 -7.51
N TYR A 184 2.81 16.36 -7.28
CA TYR A 184 3.06 16.90 -5.94
C TYR A 184 1.86 17.72 -5.48
N ILE A 185 1.74 17.92 -4.17
CA ILE A 185 0.72 18.80 -3.59
C ILE A 185 0.79 20.20 -4.25
N GLY A 186 -0.36 20.72 -4.65
CA GLY A 186 -0.49 21.97 -5.37
C GLY A 186 -0.49 21.84 -6.89
N ASP A 187 -0.54 20.61 -7.41
CA ASP A 187 -0.83 20.24 -8.81
C ASP A 187 -0.12 21.09 -9.86
N ARG A 188 1.19 21.19 -9.76
CA ARG A 188 2.01 21.96 -10.70
C ARG A 188 2.27 21.16 -11.98
N PRO A 189 1.60 21.49 -13.12
CA PRO A 189 1.80 20.77 -14.39
C PRO A 189 3.20 21.03 -14.99
N PRO A 190 3.64 20.20 -15.95
CA PRO A 190 2.97 19.00 -16.44
C PRO A 190 3.30 17.78 -15.60
N TYR A 191 2.31 16.92 -15.35
CA TYR A 191 2.48 15.57 -14.75
C TYR A 191 1.35 14.65 -15.21
N GLN A 192 1.52 13.34 -15.09
CA GLN A 192 0.44 12.37 -15.27
C GLN A 192 0.71 11.10 -14.47
N GLY A 193 -0.30 10.22 -14.38
CA GLY A 193 -0.14 8.88 -13.84
C GLY A 193 0.50 7.94 -14.86
N HIS A 194 1.60 7.30 -14.48
CA HIS A 194 2.18 6.16 -15.18
C HIS A 194 1.98 4.89 -14.37
N VAL A 195 1.73 3.77 -15.04
CA VAL A 195 1.88 2.42 -14.45
C VAL A 195 3.06 1.77 -15.14
N ALA A 196 4.16 1.63 -14.44
CA ALA A 196 5.37 1.01 -14.96
C ALA A 196 5.51 -0.43 -14.44
N VAL A 197 5.71 -1.38 -15.35
CA VAL A 197 6.08 -2.77 -15.05
C VAL A 197 7.56 -2.94 -15.32
N VAL A 198 8.31 -3.30 -14.28
CA VAL A 198 9.78 -3.34 -14.29
C VAL A 198 10.26 -4.75 -14.00
N ASP A 199 11.19 -5.27 -14.77
CA ASP A 199 11.85 -6.54 -14.50
C ASP A 199 12.64 -6.46 -13.19
N GLY A 200 12.26 -7.26 -12.22
CA GLY A 200 12.85 -7.26 -10.88
C GLY A 200 14.31 -7.68 -10.84
N ASN A 201 14.80 -8.40 -11.85
CA ASN A 201 16.21 -8.82 -11.91
C ASN A 201 17.10 -7.73 -12.49
N SER A 202 16.72 -7.17 -13.63
CA SER A 202 17.55 -6.24 -14.40
C SER A 202 17.25 -4.76 -14.17
N GLY A 203 16.09 -4.41 -13.60
CA GLY A 203 15.60 -3.03 -13.51
C GLY A 203 15.12 -2.44 -14.85
N LYS A 204 15.01 -3.27 -15.89
CA LYS A 204 14.51 -2.81 -17.18
C LYS A 204 13.02 -2.51 -17.09
N VAL A 205 12.60 -1.30 -17.47
CA VAL A 205 11.19 -0.96 -17.67
C VAL A 205 10.69 -1.74 -18.88
N LEU A 206 9.75 -2.65 -18.67
CA LEU A 206 9.22 -3.54 -19.71
C LEU A 206 8.03 -2.91 -20.41
N GLN A 207 7.11 -2.35 -19.65
CA GLN A 207 5.87 -1.75 -20.12
C GLN A 207 5.53 -0.50 -19.30
N VAL A 208 4.88 0.47 -19.91
CA VAL A 208 4.32 1.65 -19.24
C VAL A 208 2.96 1.96 -19.85
N TRP A 209 1.93 2.01 -19.00
CA TRP A 209 0.64 2.61 -19.35
C TRP A 209 0.61 4.06 -18.88
N ASN A 210 0.08 4.96 -19.71
CA ASN A 210 0.04 6.40 -19.46
C ASN A 210 -1.41 6.88 -19.35
N SER A 211 -1.78 7.55 -18.27
CA SER A 211 -3.19 7.92 -17.99
C SER A 211 -3.78 8.91 -19.00
N LEU A 212 -2.96 9.80 -19.58
CA LEU A 212 -3.40 10.84 -20.50
C LEU A 212 -2.94 10.64 -21.95
N CYS A 213 -2.20 9.58 -22.21
CA CYS A 213 -1.71 9.17 -23.53
C CYS A 213 -1.67 7.64 -23.61
N SER A 214 -2.76 6.95 -23.23
CA SER A 214 -2.80 5.47 -23.16
C SER A 214 -2.65 4.80 -24.54
N ASN A 215 -2.70 5.56 -25.60
CA ASN A 215 -2.40 5.15 -26.98
C ASN A 215 -0.91 5.28 -27.36
N ARG A 216 -0.04 5.62 -26.42
CA ARG A 216 1.41 5.76 -26.62
C ARG A 216 2.17 4.89 -25.61
N ASP A 217 3.13 4.15 -26.12
CA ASP A 217 3.95 3.22 -25.32
C ASP A 217 5.15 3.91 -24.67
N GLY A 218 5.62 3.26 -23.59
CA GLY A 218 6.84 3.62 -22.90
C GLY A 218 6.70 4.83 -21.96
N LEU A 219 7.78 5.14 -21.28
CA LEU A 219 7.85 6.28 -20.36
C LEU A 219 7.91 7.58 -21.15
N LEU A 220 6.89 8.41 -21.01
CA LEU A 220 6.75 9.67 -21.74
C LEU A 220 7.25 10.85 -20.92
N GLU A 221 7.72 11.90 -21.61
CA GLU A 221 7.78 13.24 -21.04
C GLU A 221 6.34 13.69 -20.76
N PRO A 222 5.94 14.08 -19.54
CA PRO A 222 4.55 14.41 -19.24
C PRO A 222 4.02 15.57 -20.09
N GLY A 223 4.86 16.57 -20.40
CA GLY A 223 4.50 17.69 -21.28
C GLY A 223 4.35 17.33 -22.76
N SER A 224 4.63 16.09 -23.16
CA SER A 224 4.42 15.63 -24.55
C SER A 224 3.01 15.14 -24.83
N CYS A 225 2.18 14.97 -23.79
CA CYS A 225 0.75 14.66 -23.91
C CYS A 225 -0.05 15.95 -24.04
N PRO A 226 -1.20 15.94 -24.76
CA PRO A 226 -2.05 17.12 -24.92
C PRO A 226 -2.61 17.68 -23.60
N GLN A 227 -2.75 16.80 -22.61
CA GLN A 227 -3.35 17.08 -21.31
C GLN A 227 -2.35 16.83 -20.19
N THR A 228 -2.67 17.29 -18.97
CA THR A 228 -1.89 17.10 -17.75
C THR A 228 -2.81 16.72 -16.61
N GLN A 229 -2.26 16.26 -15.47
CA GLN A 229 -2.90 15.76 -14.27
C GLN A 229 -3.21 14.26 -14.34
N SER A 230 -4.38 13.76 -13.87
CA SER A 230 -4.73 12.33 -13.88
C SER A 230 -3.70 11.43 -13.18
N ALA A 231 -3.30 11.85 -11.97
CA ALA A 231 -2.35 11.15 -11.11
C ALA A 231 -2.86 9.77 -10.64
N ILE A 232 -1.93 8.85 -10.35
CA ILE A 232 -2.26 7.59 -9.66
C ILE A 232 -1.60 7.68 -8.28
N TRP A 233 -2.37 8.05 -7.25
CA TRP A 233 -1.84 8.38 -5.93
C TRP A 233 -2.57 7.75 -4.75
N GLY A 234 -3.60 6.94 -5.01
CA GLY A 234 -4.30 6.16 -3.99
C GLY A 234 -3.34 5.37 -3.11
N ARG A 235 -3.67 5.19 -1.84
CA ARG A 235 -2.73 4.69 -0.82
C ARG A 235 -2.19 3.28 -1.04
N ALA A 236 -2.86 2.43 -1.81
CA ALA A 236 -2.31 1.13 -2.21
C ALA A 236 -1.52 1.19 -3.53
N GLY A 237 -1.60 2.29 -4.27
CA GLY A 237 -1.05 2.38 -5.62
C GLY A 237 -1.77 1.44 -6.57
N ALA A 238 -1.00 0.61 -7.28
CA ALA A 238 -1.54 -0.52 -8.02
C ALA A 238 -2.01 -1.62 -7.07
N VAL A 239 -3.18 -2.17 -7.34
CA VAL A 239 -3.72 -3.37 -6.69
C VAL A 239 -3.66 -4.49 -7.71
N VAL A 240 -3.17 -5.67 -7.35
CA VAL A 240 -2.99 -6.79 -8.28
C VAL A 240 -3.84 -7.97 -7.85
N ASP A 241 -4.56 -8.54 -8.79
CA ASP A 241 -5.25 -9.81 -8.58
C ASP A 241 -4.21 -10.93 -8.46
N PRO A 242 -4.15 -11.68 -7.35
CA PRO A 242 -3.11 -12.67 -7.12
C PRO A 242 -3.17 -13.87 -8.08
N ASP A 243 -4.34 -14.16 -8.64
CA ASP A 243 -4.55 -15.31 -9.50
C ASP A 243 -4.22 -14.98 -10.97
N SER A 244 -4.79 -13.89 -11.49
CA SER A 244 -4.61 -13.49 -12.89
C SER A 244 -3.38 -12.61 -13.12
N GLY A 245 -2.98 -11.81 -12.13
CA GLY A 245 -1.93 -10.80 -12.23
C GLY A 245 -2.42 -9.49 -12.88
N GLU A 246 -3.71 -9.34 -13.06
CA GLU A 246 -4.32 -8.11 -13.57
C GLU A 246 -4.14 -6.97 -12.56
N ILE A 247 -3.86 -5.78 -13.09
CA ILE A 247 -3.48 -4.60 -12.32
C ILE A 247 -4.64 -3.62 -12.31
N PHE A 248 -5.09 -3.22 -11.13
CA PHE A 248 -6.16 -2.26 -10.94
C PHE A 248 -5.60 -0.96 -10.39
N ILE A 249 -5.96 0.15 -11.03
CA ILE A 249 -5.61 1.50 -10.58
C ILE A 249 -6.83 2.42 -10.67
N ALA A 250 -6.77 3.52 -9.94
CA ALA A 250 -7.69 4.63 -10.13
C ALA A 250 -6.89 5.93 -10.34
N THR A 251 -7.36 6.75 -11.27
CA THR A 251 -6.75 8.03 -11.60
C THR A 251 -7.49 9.18 -10.92
N GLY A 252 -6.75 10.23 -10.61
CA GLY A 252 -7.30 11.47 -10.12
C GLY A 252 -7.85 12.36 -11.23
N ASN A 253 -8.23 13.58 -10.85
CA ASN A 253 -8.78 14.59 -11.75
C ASN A 253 -7.90 14.80 -12.98
N GLY A 254 -8.54 15.03 -14.11
CA GLY A 254 -7.91 15.21 -15.42
C GLY A 254 -8.88 15.04 -16.55
N GLU A 255 -8.41 15.21 -17.75
CA GLU A 255 -9.21 14.98 -18.95
C GLU A 255 -9.64 13.53 -19.06
N TRP A 256 -10.91 13.33 -19.39
CA TRP A 256 -11.46 12.04 -19.80
C TRP A 256 -12.08 12.16 -21.18
N ASN A 257 -11.61 11.38 -22.15
CA ASN A 257 -12.17 11.36 -23.51
C ASN A 257 -12.66 9.97 -23.95
N GLY A 258 -12.55 8.96 -23.06
CA GLY A 258 -13.00 7.60 -23.32
C GLY A 258 -12.17 6.82 -24.35
N THR A 259 -11.00 7.32 -24.74
CA THR A 259 -10.12 6.69 -25.75
C THR A 259 -8.66 6.66 -25.35
N SER A 260 -8.09 7.78 -24.94
CA SER A 260 -6.65 7.88 -24.62
C SER A 260 -6.36 8.72 -23.38
N ALA A 261 -7.32 9.47 -22.86
CA ALA A 261 -7.23 10.23 -21.63
C ALA A 261 -8.25 9.69 -20.61
N TRP A 262 -7.77 9.33 -19.43
CA TRP A 262 -8.50 8.58 -18.41
C TRP A 262 -8.40 9.27 -17.05
N GLY A 263 -8.82 10.53 -16.96
CA GLY A 263 -9.01 11.24 -15.70
C GLY A 263 -10.23 10.71 -14.96
N ASP A 264 -10.19 10.64 -13.62
CA ASP A 264 -11.27 10.14 -12.76
C ASP A 264 -11.82 8.78 -13.20
N ALA A 265 -10.92 7.84 -13.52
CA ALA A 265 -11.26 6.51 -13.99
C ALA A 265 -10.66 5.42 -13.11
N LEU A 266 -11.41 4.32 -12.94
CA LEU A 266 -10.87 3.02 -12.55
C LEU A 266 -10.47 2.30 -13.83
N VAL A 267 -9.26 1.75 -13.86
CA VAL A 267 -8.72 1.03 -15.01
C VAL A 267 -8.17 -0.32 -14.56
N GLU A 268 -8.50 -1.35 -15.32
CA GLU A 268 -7.94 -2.70 -15.20
C GLU A 268 -6.97 -2.92 -16.36
N LEU A 269 -5.75 -3.32 -16.02
CA LEU A 269 -4.68 -3.60 -16.99
C LEU A 269 -4.27 -5.07 -16.90
N SER A 270 -3.85 -5.62 -18.02
CA SER A 270 -3.17 -6.91 -18.04
C SER A 270 -1.83 -6.84 -17.27
N PRO A 271 -1.20 -8.00 -16.95
CA PRO A 271 0.16 -8.02 -16.38
C PRO A 271 1.21 -7.30 -17.23
N THR A 272 0.92 -7.05 -18.50
CA THR A 272 1.76 -6.31 -19.44
C THR A 272 1.25 -4.89 -19.71
N ALA A 273 0.48 -4.33 -18.77
CA ALA A 273 -0.04 -2.96 -18.79
C ALA A 273 -0.92 -2.60 -20.01
N THR A 274 -1.61 -3.58 -20.60
CA THR A 274 -2.62 -3.35 -21.64
C THR A 274 -4.00 -3.22 -20.99
N MET A 275 -4.79 -2.22 -21.36
CA MET A 275 -6.12 -1.99 -20.77
C MET A 275 -7.10 -3.13 -21.13
N LEU A 276 -7.72 -3.68 -20.10
CA LEU A 276 -8.71 -4.78 -20.17
C LEU A 276 -10.12 -4.30 -19.82
N ALA A 277 -10.23 -3.33 -18.91
CA ALA A 277 -11.50 -2.79 -18.46
C ALA A 277 -11.32 -1.35 -18.00
N ASN A 278 -12.40 -0.59 -17.99
CA ASN A 278 -12.41 0.76 -17.46
C ASN A 278 -13.80 1.14 -16.92
N TYR A 279 -13.80 2.08 -15.99
CA TYR A 279 -15.01 2.69 -15.48
C TYR A 279 -14.74 4.15 -15.14
N THR A 280 -15.70 5.02 -15.41
CA THR A 280 -15.70 6.43 -15.03
C THR A 280 -17.09 6.83 -14.50
N PRO A 281 -17.20 7.61 -13.43
CA PRO A 281 -18.49 8.11 -12.95
C PRO A 281 -19.21 8.92 -14.00
N ALA A 282 -20.55 8.84 -14.03
CA ALA A 282 -21.37 9.60 -14.99
C ALA A 282 -21.20 11.12 -14.87
N ASP A 283 -20.76 11.61 -13.70
CA ASP A 283 -20.54 13.02 -13.41
C ASP A 283 -19.05 13.42 -13.40
N THR A 284 -18.19 12.71 -14.14
CA THR A 284 -16.73 12.95 -14.19
C THR A 284 -16.35 14.40 -14.50
N ALA A 285 -17.10 15.10 -15.34
CA ALA A 285 -16.87 16.53 -15.62
C ALA A 285 -17.00 17.40 -14.35
N ARG A 286 -17.93 17.05 -13.44
CA ARG A 286 -18.05 17.72 -12.14
C ARG A 286 -16.89 17.35 -11.20
N LEU A 287 -16.47 16.08 -11.21
CA LEU A 287 -15.34 15.61 -10.40
C LEU A 287 -14.08 16.39 -10.80
N ASN A 288 -13.74 16.39 -12.07
CA ASN A 288 -12.58 17.11 -12.61
C ASN A 288 -12.63 18.63 -12.28
N ALA A 289 -13.78 19.28 -12.49
CA ALA A 289 -13.93 20.72 -12.25
C ALA A 289 -13.80 21.14 -10.78
N ARG A 290 -13.95 20.21 -9.82
CA ARG A 290 -13.93 20.46 -8.38
C ARG A 290 -12.82 19.77 -7.64
N ASP A 291 -11.89 19.17 -8.34
CA ASP A 291 -10.78 18.41 -7.76
C ASP A 291 -11.28 17.27 -6.82
N LEU A 292 -12.31 16.54 -7.26
CA LEU A 292 -12.93 15.47 -6.50
C LEU A 292 -12.42 14.09 -6.97
N ASP A 293 -11.12 13.89 -6.97
CA ASP A 293 -10.43 12.72 -7.47
C ASP A 293 -11.11 11.39 -7.13
N LEU A 294 -11.50 10.62 -8.14
CA LEU A 294 -11.86 9.22 -7.95
C LEU A 294 -10.66 8.42 -7.42
N GLY A 295 -9.46 8.73 -7.90
CA GLY A 295 -8.21 8.05 -7.56
C GLY A 295 -7.57 8.48 -6.24
N SER A 296 -8.27 9.18 -5.35
CA SER A 296 -7.75 9.50 -4.01
C SER A 296 -7.60 8.27 -3.11
N SER A 297 -8.31 7.18 -3.38
CA SER A 297 -8.04 5.85 -2.85
C SER A 297 -7.80 4.85 -4.00
N SER A 298 -7.22 3.70 -3.70
CA SER A 298 -7.03 2.65 -4.72
C SER A 298 -8.25 1.72 -4.78
N PRO A 299 -8.44 1.00 -5.89
CA PRO A 299 -9.48 -0.03 -6.00
C PRO A 299 -9.38 -1.09 -4.91
N VAL A 300 -10.50 -1.67 -4.54
CA VAL A 300 -10.62 -2.70 -3.50
C VAL A 300 -11.26 -3.94 -4.11
N LEU A 301 -10.53 -5.05 -4.16
CA LEU A 301 -11.03 -6.33 -4.65
C LEU A 301 -11.83 -7.03 -3.53
N LEU A 302 -13.14 -7.11 -3.68
CA LEU A 302 -14.00 -7.75 -2.69
C LEU A 302 -14.14 -9.27 -2.92
N GLY A 303 -13.60 -9.77 -4.02
CA GLY A 303 -13.66 -11.16 -4.44
C GLY A 303 -14.71 -11.40 -5.53
N GLY A 304 -14.51 -12.49 -6.30
CA GLY A 304 -15.37 -12.81 -7.45
C GLY A 304 -15.38 -11.69 -8.50
N ASP A 305 -16.54 -11.16 -8.77
CA ASP A 305 -16.78 -10.13 -9.80
C ASP A 305 -16.84 -8.69 -9.23
N LEU A 306 -16.53 -8.48 -7.95
CA LEU A 306 -16.85 -7.23 -7.28
C LEU A 306 -15.59 -6.39 -6.95
N ILE A 307 -15.66 -5.11 -7.31
CA ILE A 307 -14.67 -4.08 -6.97
C ILE A 307 -15.39 -2.91 -6.29
N ALA A 308 -14.80 -2.39 -5.22
CA ALA A 308 -15.22 -1.11 -4.64
C ALA A 308 -14.19 -0.01 -4.96
N GLN A 309 -14.67 1.21 -5.24
CA GLN A 309 -13.85 2.39 -5.50
C GLN A 309 -14.37 3.60 -4.74
N GLY A 310 -13.56 4.11 -3.83
CA GLY A 310 -13.82 5.35 -3.11
C GLY A 310 -13.23 6.58 -3.82
N GLY A 311 -13.60 7.78 -3.38
CA GLY A 311 -13.10 9.03 -3.95
C GLY A 311 -13.24 10.24 -3.01
N LYS A 312 -12.73 11.40 -3.43
CA LYS A 312 -12.90 12.68 -2.71
C LYS A 312 -14.35 13.17 -2.69
N ASP A 313 -15.22 12.61 -3.50
CA ASP A 313 -16.62 13.04 -3.56
C ASP A 313 -17.52 12.43 -2.47
N GLY A 314 -16.93 11.79 -1.47
CA GLY A 314 -17.64 11.20 -0.33
C GLY A 314 -18.42 9.94 -0.65
N LYS A 315 -18.09 9.25 -1.75
CA LYS A 315 -18.78 8.06 -2.22
C LYS A 315 -17.85 6.87 -2.34
N ILE A 316 -18.38 5.68 -2.08
CA ILE A 316 -17.79 4.39 -2.43
C ILE A 316 -18.74 3.73 -3.43
N ARG A 317 -18.20 3.38 -4.59
CA ARG A 317 -18.92 2.76 -5.70
C ARG A 317 -18.63 1.28 -5.76
N LEU A 318 -19.66 0.45 -5.78
CA LEU A 318 -19.53 -0.99 -5.99
C LEU A 318 -19.79 -1.29 -7.46
N LEU A 319 -18.87 -1.99 -8.08
CA LEU A 319 -18.84 -2.27 -9.52
C LEU A 319 -18.76 -3.78 -9.78
N SER A 320 -19.29 -4.23 -10.91
CA SER A 320 -19.06 -5.56 -11.47
C SER A 320 -17.91 -5.47 -12.50
N ARG A 321 -16.86 -6.27 -12.32
CA ARG A 321 -15.74 -6.38 -13.28
C ARG A 321 -16.25 -6.74 -14.69
N LYS A 322 -17.21 -7.68 -14.76
CA LYS A 322 -17.82 -8.11 -16.04
C LYS A 322 -18.56 -6.98 -16.74
N ALA A 323 -19.21 -6.10 -15.96
CA ALA A 323 -19.99 -5.00 -16.54
C ALA A 323 -19.12 -3.87 -17.11
N ILE A 324 -17.87 -3.76 -16.65
CA ILE A 324 -16.91 -2.74 -17.10
C ILE A 324 -15.84 -3.30 -18.02
N ALA A 325 -15.94 -4.57 -18.41
CA ALA A 325 -14.95 -5.27 -19.22
C ALA A 325 -14.89 -4.75 -20.67
N GLY A 326 -13.67 -4.66 -21.20
CA GLY A 326 -13.39 -4.20 -22.55
C GLY A 326 -12.74 -2.83 -22.59
N SER A 327 -12.20 -2.49 -23.76
CA SER A 327 -11.50 -1.22 -24.00
C SER A 327 -12.41 -0.07 -24.38
N THR A 328 -13.70 -0.33 -24.67
CA THR A 328 -14.70 0.74 -24.88
C THR A 328 -14.99 1.46 -23.59
N ALA A 329 -15.26 2.76 -23.67
CA ALA A 329 -15.52 3.56 -22.48
C ALA A 329 -16.81 3.11 -21.75
N HIS A 330 -16.71 2.87 -20.45
CA HIS A 330 -17.81 2.55 -19.55
C HIS A 330 -18.03 3.70 -18.58
N GLN A 331 -19.23 4.27 -18.57
CA GLN A 331 -19.57 5.40 -17.73
C GLN A 331 -20.86 5.12 -16.93
N GLY A 332 -20.77 5.30 -15.59
CA GLY A 332 -21.88 4.98 -14.69
C GLY A 332 -22.16 3.47 -14.57
N ASN A 333 -23.42 3.12 -14.24
CA ASN A 333 -23.88 1.73 -14.05
C ASN A 333 -23.28 1.02 -12.83
N GLU A 334 -23.06 1.75 -11.75
CA GLU A 334 -22.66 1.21 -10.46
C GLU A 334 -23.75 0.24 -9.94
N LEU A 335 -23.32 -0.91 -9.39
CA LEU A 335 -24.24 -1.81 -8.69
C LEU A 335 -24.85 -1.15 -7.45
N GLN A 336 -24.00 -0.35 -6.77
CA GLN A 336 -24.38 0.37 -5.55
C GLN A 336 -23.45 1.57 -5.35
N ILE A 337 -23.97 2.61 -4.73
CA ILE A 337 -23.17 3.72 -4.18
C ILE A 337 -23.53 3.82 -2.69
N VAL A 338 -22.50 3.80 -1.84
CA VAL A 338 -22.63 4.10 -0.41
C VAL A 338 -21.78 5.33 -0.08
N SER A 339 -22.10 6.01 1.02
CA SER A 339 -21.29 7.12 1.51
C SER A 339 -19.99 6.60 2.12
N THR A 340 -18.92 7.39 2.04
CA THR A 340 -17.73 7.20 2.88
C THR A 340 -18.12 7.36 4.37
N PRO A 341 -17.28 6.94 5.33
CA PRO A 341 -17.67 6.94 6.75
C PRO A 341 -18.29 8.24 7.27
N SER A 342 -17.73 9.40 6.91
CA SER A 342 -18.28 10.71 7.29
C SER A 342 -18.96 11.46 6.14
N GLY A 343 -19.02 10.88 4.94
CA GLY A 343 -19.53 11.53 3.74
C GLY A 343 -18.56 12.55 3.13
N THR A 344 -17.28 12.48 3.49
CA THR A 344 -16.20 13.36 2.99
C THR A 344 -15.13 12.56 2.23
N ASP A 345 -14.04 13.22 1.90
CA ASP A 345 -12.94 12.68 1.11
C ASP A 345 -12.36 11.38 1.69
N LEU A 346 -12.30 10.33 0.87
CA LEU A 346 -11.62 9.09 1.21
C LEU A 346 -10.22 9.08 0.60
N PHE A 347 -9.20 9.22 1.46
CA PHE A 347 -7.79 9.14 1.07
C PHE A 347 -7.14 7.81 1.50
N ALA A 348 -7.71 7.14 2.48
CA ALA A 348 -7.20 5.89 3.01
C ALA A 348 -7.54 4.71 2.10
N GLN A 349 -6.72 3.66 2.14
CA GLN A 349 -7.05 2.37 1.54
C GLN A 349 -7.96 1.58 2.48
N PRO A 350 -9.13 1.14 2.04
CA PRO A 350 -9.97 0.25 2.84
C PRO A 350 -9.32 -1.12 3.07
N VAL A 351 -9.63 -1.72 4.21
CA VAL A 351 -9.28 -3.12 4.54
C VAL A 351 -10.31 -4.06 3.97
N VAL A 352 -9.89 -5.22 3.50
CA VAL A 352 -10.78 -6.35 3.18
C VAL A 352 -10.43 -7.52 4.08
N TRP A 353 -11.33 -7.84 4.99
CA TRP A 353 -11.19 -8.97 5.89
C TRP A 353 -12.14 -10.10 5.51
N ARG A 354 -11.59 -11.29 5.27
CA ARG A 354 -12.36 -12.48 4.89
C ARG A 354 -12.25 -13.50 6.02
N GLN A 355 -13.38 -13.81 6.64
CA GLN A 355 -13.45 -14.80 7.73
C GLN A 355 -14.75 -15.59 7.68
N ASP A 356 -14.66 -16.91 7.81
CA ASP A 356 -15.81 -17.82 7.93
C ASP A 356 -16.88 -17.65 6.84
N GLY A 357 -16.44 -17.32 5.62
CA GLY A 357 -17.34 -17.07 4.48
C GLY A 357 -17.90 -15.66 4.40
N HIS A 358 -17.61 -14.80 5.36
CA HIS A 358 -17.99 -13.38 5.39
C HIS A 358 -16.88 -12.52 4.77
N VAL A 359 -17.26 -11.48 4.04
CA VAL A 359 -16.35 -10.48 3.49
C VAL A 359 -16.70 -9.13 4.08
N TRP A 360 -15.79 -8.60 4.86
CA TRP A 360 -15.90 -7.27 5.47
C TRP A 360 -15.04 -6.26 4.74
N MET A 361 -15.52 -5.05 4.63
CA MET A 361 -14.74 -3.89 4.19
C MET A 361 -14.76 -2.84 5.31
N PHE A 362 -13.59 -2.38 5.73
CA PHE A 362 -13.45 -1.29 6.69
C PHE A 362 -12.79 -0.10 6.00
N ALA A 363 -13.31 1.09 6.21
CA ALA A 363 -12.71 2.31 5.72
C ALA A 363 -12.64 3.37 6.82
N ALA A 364 -11.62 4.20 6.77
CA ALA A 364 -11.51 5.42 7.56
C ALA A 364 -11.33 6.61 6.61
N ASP A 365 -12.06 7.69 6.85
CA ASP A 365 -11.86 8.97 6.18
C ASP A 365 -11.39 10.04 7.17
N ASN A 366 -11.46 11.31 6.80
CA ASN A 366 -11.03 12.39 7.68
C ASN A 366 -11.89 12.55 8.95
N GLY A 367 -13.15 12.13 8.92
CA GLY A 367 -14.12 12.37 9.99
C GLY A 367 -14.74 11.12 10.59
N GLY A 368 -14.51 9.92 10.04
CA GLY A 368 -15.15 8.71 10.52
C GLY A 368 -14.44 7.42 10.17
N THR A 369 -14.86 6.34 10.82
CA THR A 369 -14.51 4.97 10.48
C THR A 369 -15.80 4.16 10.41
N ALA A 370 -15.93 3.30 9.39
CA ALA A 370 -17.10 2.47 9.18
C ALA A 370 -16.75 1.07 8.70
N ALA A 371 -17.66 0.14 8.92
CA ALA A 371 -17.60 -1.23 8.47
C ALA A 371 -18.83 -1.58 7.63
N TRP A 372 -18.59 -2.28 6.55
CA TRP A 372 -19.60 -2.92 5.72
C TRP A 372 -19.33 -4.41 5.63
N GLU A 373 -20.39 -5.18 5.58
CA GLU A 373 -20.33 -6.59 5.21
C GLU A 373 -20.91 -6.75 3.81
N LEU A 374 -20.29 -7.59 2.98
CA LEU A 374 -20.78 -7.93 1.66
C LEU A 374 -21.85 -9.01 1.78
N GLU A 375 -23.11 -8.62 1.58
CA GLU A 375 -24.28 -9.51 1.59
C GLU A 375 -25.02 -9.43 0.26
N ASN A 376 -25.28 -10.56 -0.37
CA ASN A 376 -26.01 -10.62 -1.65
C ASN A 376 -25.46 -9.64 -2.71
N SER A 377 -24.13 -9.56 -2.83
CA SER A 377 -23.41 -8.65 -3.74
C SER A 377 -23.71 -7.16 -3.47
N ARG A 378 -23.94 -6.79 -2.22
CA ARG A 378 -24.13 -5.41 -1.75
C ARG A 378 -23.39 -5.17 -0.46
N LEU A 379 -22.90 -3.94 -0.29
CA LEU A 379 -22.28 -3.47 0.94
C LEU A 379 -23.37 -3.05 1.93
N GLN A 380 -23.46 -3.74 3.06
CA GLN A 380 -24.37 -3.45 4.15
C GLN A 380 -23.59 -2.81 5.31
N GLU A 381 -23.88 -1.55 5.63
CA GLU A 381 -23.24 -0.86 6.76
C GLU A 381 -23.62 -1.57 8.07
N LYS A 382 -22.60 -1.98 8.84
CA LYS A 382 -22.77 -2.66 10.13
C LYS A 382 -22.58 -1.72 11.30
N TRP A 383 -21.58 -0.86 11.20
CA TRP A 383 -21.33 0.18 12.19
C TRP A 383 -20.52 1.33 11.59
N LYS A 384 -20.60 2.48 12.23
CA LYS A 384 -19.73 3.63 12.00
C LYS A 384 -19.55 4.47 13.26
N ASN A 385 -18.46 5.21 13.32
CA ASN A 385 -18.17 6.18 14.37
C ASN A 385 -17.63 7.49 13.77
N ALA A 386 -17.44 8.51 14.62
CA ALA A 386 -16.98 9.83 14.22
C ALA A 386 -15.47 10.05 14.44
N THR A 387 -14.68 8.98 14.39
CA THR A 387 -13.22 9.06 14.53
C THR A 387 -12.57 8.63 13.22
N GLY A 388 -11.96 9.55 12.53
CA GLY A 388 -11.25 9.30 11.27
C GLY A 388 -9.81 8.88 11.47
N GLY A 389 -9.16 8.47 10.37
CA GLY A 389 -7.77 8.04 10.41
C GLY A 389 -7.15 7.77 9.05
N THR A 390 -5.96 7.17 9.09
CA THR A 390 -5.23 6.67 7.93
C THR A 390 -5.78 5.31 7.49
N SER A 391 -5.11 4.63 6.55
CA SER A 391 -5.53 3.31 6.11
C SER A 391 -5.56 2.33 7.28
N PRO A 392 -6.73 1.73 7.59
CA PRO A 392 -6.86 0.82 8.72
C PRO A 392 -6.09 -0.48 8.50
N PHE A 393 -5.97 -1.27 9.56
CA PHE A 393 -5.36 -2.58 9.56
C PHE A 393 -6.20 -3.53 10.42
N GLU A 394 -6.51 -4.71 9.91
CA GLU A 394 -7.20 -5.74 10.69
C GLU A 394 -6.24 -6.86 11.10
N ALA A 395 -6.33 -7.32 12.35
CA ALA A 395 -5.66 -8.52 12.83
C ALA A 395 -6.38 -9.12 14.02
N GLY A 396 -6.68 -10.41 13.95
CA GLY A 396 -7.24 -11.17 15.07
C GLY A 396 -8.60 -10.66 15.56
N GLY A 397 -9.43 -10.11 14.69
CA GLY A 397 -10.73 -9.52 15.02
C GLY A 397 -10.64 -8.12 15.62
N LEU A 398 -9.47 -7.48 15.56
CA LEU A 398 -9.24 -6.10 15.97
C LEU A 398 -8.96 -5.22 14.75
N LEU A 399 -9.60 -4.06 14.69
CA LEU A 399 -9.35 -3.03 13.69
C LEU A 399 -8.50 -1.91 14.31
N PHE A 400 -7.34 -1.67 13.71
CA PHE A 400 -6.39 -0.65 14.12
C PHE A 400 -6.52 0.57 13.19
N VAL A 401 -6.79 1.74 13.75
CA VAL A 401 -6.99 2.99 13.01
C VAL A 401 -6.10 4.07 13.56
N TYR A 402 -5.09 4.49 12.81
CA TYR A 402 -4.19 5.55 13.20
C TYR A 402 -4.86 6.91 12.98
N ALA A 403 -5.22 7.59 14.07
CA ALA A 403 -6.00 8.82 14.01
C ALA A 403 -5.15 10.02 13.54
N ARG A 404 -5.75 10.88 12.72
CA ARG A 404 -5.07 12.10 12.24
C ARG A 404 -4.74 13.08 13.35
N ALA A 405 -5.52 13.08 14.43
CA ALA A 405 -5.26 13.92 15.60
C ALA A 405 -4.24 13.32 16.59
N GLY A 406 -3.73 12.12 16.29
CA GLY A 406 -2.87 11.33 17.17
C GLY A 406 -3.63 10.20 17.87
N GLY A 407 -2.87 9.18 18.26
CA GLY A 407 -3.37 7.94 18.83
C GLY A 407 -3.68 6.86 17.80
N LEU A 408 -3.38 5.62 18.17
CA LEU A 408 -3.77 4.43 17.42
C LEU A 408 -4.98 3.81 18.13
N ASN A 409 -6.16 3.98 17.53
CA ASN A 409 -7.40 3.42 18.04
C ASN A 409 -7.53 1.95 17.66
N VAL A 410 -7.93 1.13 18.62
CA VAL A 410 -8.14 -0.31 18.45
C VAL A 410 -9.60 -0.61 18.74
N TYR A 411 -10.29 -1.07 17.71
CA TYR A 411 -11.71 -1.44 17.80
C TYR A 411 -11.89 -2.95 17.69
N GLU A 412 -12.94 -3.48 18.30
CA GLU A 412 -13.45 -4.79 17.92
C GLU A 412 -14.01 -4.69 16.48
N ALA A 413 -13.46 -5.45 15.55
CA ALA A 413 -13.75 -5.28 14.13
C ALA A 413 -15.23 -5.47 13.78
N ALA A 414 -15.90 -6.48 14.36
CA ALA A 414 -17.29 -6.80 14.05
C ALA A 414 -18.30 -5.79 14.62
N SER A 415 -18.00 -5.12 15.75
CA SER A 415 -18.96 -4.24 16.45
C SER A 415 -18.61 -2.75 16.42
N GLY A 416 -17.35 -2.39 16.08
CA GLY A 416 -16.87 -1.03 16.18
C GLY A 416 -16.66 -0.52 17.62
N LYS A 417 -16.73 -1.42 18.61
CA LYS A 417 -16.48 -1.06 20.00
C LYS A 417 -15.01 -0.68 20.19
N LEU A 418 -14.75 0.53 20.70
CA LEU A 418 -13.40 0.95 21.07
C LEU A 418 -12.89 0.12 22.25
N ILE A 419 -11.76 -0.55 22.08
CA ILE A 419 -11.08 -1.37 23.08
C ILE A 419 -9.96 -0.59 23.76
N ALA A 420 -9.14 0.13 22.95
CA ALA A 420 -8.01 0.89 23.44
C ALA A 420 -7.68 2.04 22.51
N THR A 421 -6.98 3.04 23.03
CA THR A 421 -6.24 4.05 22.23
C THR A 421 -4.80 4.04 22.72
N LEU A 422 -3.88 3.61 21.85
CA LEU A 422 -2.46 3.59 22.14
C LEU A 422 -1.87 4.98 21.82
N PRO A 423 -1.03 5.56 22.71
CA PRO A 423 -0.53 6.90 22.52
C PRO A 423 0.50 6.98 21.39
N CYS A 424 0.31 7.84 20.40
CA CYS A 424 1.26 8.19 19.35
C CYS A 424 0.96 9.60 18.80
N GLY A 425 1.85 10.14 17.97
CA GLY A 425 1.68 11.43 17.33
C GLY A 425 0.56 11.45 16.27
N PRO A 426 0.36 12.56 15.55
CA PRO A 426 -0.64 12.69 14.49
C PRO A 426 -0.36 11.78 13.29
N GLY A 427 -1.40 11.16 12.72
CA GLY A 427 -1.34 10.34 11.52
C GLY A 427 -1.44 11.17 10.23
N HIS A 428 -0.67 10.76 9.21
CA HIS A 428 -0.78 11.34 7.86
C HIS A 428 -1.04 10.24 6.82
N TRP A 429 -0.01 9.53 6.34
CA TRP A 429 -0.20 8.45 5.36
C TRP A 429 0.26 7.08 5.85
N SER A 430 0.99 7.01 6.96
CA SER A 430 1.46 5.75 7.54
C SER A 430 0.29 4.88 8.00
N SER A 431 0.44 3.57 7.88
CA SER A 431 -0.48 2.58 8.45
C SER A 431 0.29 1.69 9.41
N PRO A 432 -0.34 1.21 10.50
CA PRO A 432 0.28 0.21 11.36
C PRO A 432 0.41 -1.13 10.62
N ILE A 433 1.37 -1.95 11.06
CA ILE A 433 1.36 -3.38 10.79
C ILE A 433 1.35 -4.12 12.13
N VAL A 434 0.59 -5.22 12.21
CA VAL A 434 0.37 -5.97 13.46
C VAL A 434 0.68 -7.43 13.22
N LEU A 435 1.73 -7.92 13.88
CA LEU A 435 2.22 -9.28 13.69
C LEU A 435 3.15 -9.66 14.84
N GLN A 436 3.35 -10.95 15.10
CA GLN A 436 4.36 -11.45 16.04
C GLN A 436 4.34 -10.79 17.44
N GLY A 437 3.16 -10.48 18.00
CA GLY A 437 3.04 -9.79 19.29
C GLY A 437 3.43 -8.31 19.26
N GLN A 438 3.63 -7.74 18.09
CA GLN A 438 4.06 -6.35 17.91
C GLN A 438 3.10 -5.54 17.04
N ILE A 439 3.04 -4.24 17.32
CA ILE A 439 2.48 -3.22 16.42
C ILE A 439 3.63 -2.32 16.03
N ILE A 440 3.81 -2.12 14.73
CA ILE A 440 4.88 -1.31 14.15
C ILE A 440 4.24 -0.16 13.39
N LEU A 441 4.58 1.08 13.74
CA LEU A 441 3.98 2.27 13.14
C LEU A 441 5.02 3.39 12.97
N PRO A 442 5.38 3.77 11.74
CA PRO A 442 6.11 5.00 11.51
C PRO A 442 5.22 6.22 11.80
N GLU A 443 5.75 7.21 12.52
CA GLU A 443 5.13 8.53 12.69
C GLU A 443 5.81 9.53 11.76
N GLY A 444 5.05 10.20 10.91
CA GLY A 444 5.62 11.20 10.03
C GLY A 444 4.60 11.86 9.11
N ASN A 445 4.97 13.04 8.65
CA ASN A 445 4.26 13.80 7.62
C ASN A 445 5.29 14.36 6.64
N ALA A 446 5.32 13.83 5.44
CA ALA A 446 6.28 14.24 4.42
C ALA A 446 6.13 15.72 4.02
N ASN A 447 4.93 16.29 4.18
CA ASN A 447 4.66 17.70 3.86
C ASN A 447 5.30 18.68 4.86
N ASP A 448 5.78 18.19 6.01
CA ASP A 448 6.54 19.01 6.97
C ASP A 448 8.01 19.19 6.53
N HIS A 449 8.44 18.45 5.52
CA HIS A 449 9.80 18.48 4.96
C HIS A 449 10.91 18.22 5.98
N ALA A 450 10.59 17.54 7.08
CA ALA A 450 11.56 17.18 8.11
C ALA A 450 12.49 16.07 7.62
N THR A 451 13.72 16.07 8.15
CA THR A 451 14.75 15.07 7.86
C THR A 451 15.00 14.11 9.03
N THR A 452 14.12 14.13 10.02
CA THR A 452 14.12 13.20 11.16
C THR A 452 12.73 12.60 11.33
N GLY A 453 12.64 11.43 11.92
CA GLY A 453 11.38 10.73 12.12
C GLY A 453 11.38 9.83 13.35
N VAL A 454 10.28 9.15 13.56
CA VAL A 454 10.07 8.21 14.66
C VAL A 454 9.41 6.95 14.12
N LEU A 455 9.86 5.81 14.61
CA LEU A 455 9.19 4.51 14.47
C LEU A 455 8.75 4.05 15.84
N ASP A 456 7.47 3.77 15.99
CA ASP A 456 6.92 3.16 17.19
C ASP A 456 6.82 1.65 17.04
N ILE A 457 7.25 0.95 18.08
CA ILE A 457 7.03 -0.48 18.25
C ILE A 457 6.36 -0.69 19.60
N TRP A 458 5.14 -1.24 19.59
CA TRP A 458 4.49 -1.74 20.81
C TRP A 458 4.63 -3.25 20.87
N SER A 459 4.96 -3.78 22.03
CA SER A 459 5.07 -5.22 22.28
C SER A 459 4.51 -5.59 23.65
N LEU A 460 4.08 -6.85 23.79
CA LEU A 460 3.67 -7.38 25.10
C LEU A 460 4.89 -7.47 26.05
N PRO A 461 4.70 -7.21 27.37
CA PRO A 461 5.76 -7.42 28.35
C PRO A 461 6.28 -8.87 28.33
N GLY A 462 7.61 -9.05 28.25
CA GLY A 462 8.24 -10.38 28.22
C GLY A 462 8.23 -11.10 26.87
N GLY A 463 7.72 -10.48 25.82
CA GLY A 463 7.90 -10.96 24.45
C GLY A 463 9.25 -10.52 23.90
N HIS A 464 10.22 -11.45 23.88
CA HIS A 464 11.55 -11.30 23.27
C HIS A 464 11.77 -12.46 22.30
#